data_a2d8fdf66f4da78436f0622b39f39f7c
#
_entry.id   a2d8fdf66f4da78436f0622b39f39f7c
#
_cell.length_a   1.000
_cell.length_b   1.000
_cell.length_c   1.000
_cell.angle_alpha   90.00
_cell.angle_beta   90.00
_cell.angle_gamma   90.00
#
_symmetry.space_group_name_H-M   'P 1'
#
loop_
_entity.id
_entity.type
_entity.pdbx_description
1 polymer ?
#
loop_
_entity_poly.entity_id
_entity_poly.type
_entity_poly.pdbx_seq_one_letter_code
_entity_poly.pdbx_strand_id
1 'polypeptide(L)'
;MEKLVTDITYLYFENCRLYLSSIMDLYNREIVAYTISECQDTDFVLDTLNQLELPQGALLHSDQGSVYTSKAYYQACTEKGITRSMSRKGTPADNACIEWFHSVLKSETFYLHKWRNLTKDSITDIVKNYILLEQLSELEEITYKAMMGEYIIYYRGKIVGGIYDDRFLVKPVKSAIAYMPNAKYELPYDGAKEMLLVDDVDNKEFLTGLFNSIYDELPAPKPKKKK
;
A
#
# COMPACT_ATOMS: atom_id res chain seq x y z
N MET A 1 -5.22 14.13 6.74
CA MET A 1 -4.11 13.55 7.56
C MET A 1 -3.77 14.47 8.72
N GLU A 2 -4.39 14.26 9.90
CA GLU A 2 -4.12 15.07 11.10
C GLU A 2 -3.53 14.24 12.24
N LYS A 3 -3.87 12.94 12.29
CA LYS A 3 -3.41 12.01 13.31
C LYS A 3 -2.92 10.72 12.68
N LEU A 4 -1.65 10.49 12.82
CA LEU A 4 -0.94 9.38 12.22
C LEU A 4 -0.32 8.50 13.30
N VAL A 5 -0.13 7.23 12.98
CA VAL A 5 0.61 6.28 13.81
C VAL A 5 1.68 5.60 12.98
N THR A 6 2.83 5.36 13.57
CA THR A 6 3.95 4.67 12.91
C THR A 6 4.48 3.53 13.78
N ASP A 7 4.89 2.46 13.11
CA ASP A 7 5.50 1.31 13.76
C ASP A 7 6.36 0.52 12.77
N ILE A 8 7.21 -0.35 13.31
CA ILE A 8 8.05 -1.26 12.55
C ILE A 8 7.66 -2.70 12.87
N THR A 9 7.46 -3.49 11.82
CA THR A 9 7.26 -4.93 11.98
C THR A 9 8.32 -5.73 11.26
N TYR A 10 8.51 -6.98 11.72
CA TYR A 10 9.45 -7.94 11.15
C TYR A 10 8.73 -8.86 10.17
N LEU A 11 9.35 -9.07 9.03
CA LEU A 11 8.94 -10.04 8.02
C LEU A 11 9.96 -11.18 8.03
N TYR A 12 9.61 -12.27 8.72
CA TYR A 12 10.48 -13.45 8.82
C TYR A 12 10.08 -14.51 7.79
N PHE A 13 11.06 -15.02 7.04
CA PHE A 13 10.85 -16.13 6.12
C PHE A 13 12.16 -16.89 5.90
N GLU A 14 12.09 -18.20 5.99
CA GLU A 14 13.25 -19.09 5.89
C GLU A 14 14.45 -18.57 6.71
N ASN A 15 15.52 -18.16 6.03
CA ASN A 15 16.76 -17.66 6.65
C ASN A 15 16.94 -16.13 6.49
N CYS A 16 15.91 -15.43 6.04
CA CYS A 16 15.95 -13.99 5.79
C CYS A 16 15.00 -13.23 6.72
N ARG A 17 15.34 -11.97 6.97
CA ARG A 17 14.53 -11.02 7.72
C ARG A 17 14.52 -9.69 7.00
N LEU A 18 13.34 -9.18 6.73
CA LEU A 18 13.14 -7.80 6.33
C LEU A 18 12.36 -7.05 7.42
N TYR A 19 12.44 -5.74 7.37
CA TYR A 19 11.71 -4.83 8.23
C TYR A 19 10.75 -4.02 7.37
N LEU A 20 9.54 -3.85 7.84
CA LEU A 20 8.56 -2.93 7.26
C LEU A 20 8.34 -1.80 8.26
N SER A 21 8.72 -0.58 7.90
CA SER A 21 8.28 0.66 8.56
C SER A 21 7.05 1.17 7.84
N SER A 22 6.01 1.49 8.56
CA SER A 22 4.78 2.01 7.96
C SER A 22 4.21 3.17 8.77
N ILE A 23 3.51 4.08 8.10
CA ILE A 23 2.75 5.18 8.69
C ILE A 23 1.32 5.05 8.23
N MET A 24 0.38 5.04 9.18
CA MET A 24 -1.05 4.88 8.97
C MET A 24 -1.79 6.15 9.37
N ASP A 25 -2.74 6.61 8.56
CA ASP A 25 -3.71 7.63 8.95
C ASP A 25 -4.79 6.99 9.84
N LEU A 26 -4.96 7.52 11.05
CA LEU A 26 -5.94 7.00 12.00
C LEU A 26 -7.39 7.33 11.63
N TYR A 27 -7.62 8.23 10.68
CA TYR A 27 -8.96 8.60 10.25
C TYR A 27 -9.60 7.51 9.38
N ASN A 28 -8.87 7.05 8.38
CA ASN A 28 -9.33 6.08 7.39
C ASN A 28 -8.55 4.75 7.41
N ARG A 29 -7.53 4.62 8.28
CA ARG A 29 -6.64 3.46 8.43
C ARG A 29 -5.79 3.12 7.21
N GLU A 30 -5.65 4.05 6.29
CA GLU A 30 -4.76 3.89 5.12
C GLU A 30 -3.28 3.93 5.52
N ILE A 31 -2.48 3.09 4.87
CA ILE A 31 -1.02 3.19 4.93
C ILE A 31 -0.59 4.29 3.96
N VAL A 32 -0.19 5.43 4.51
CA VAL A 32 0.15 6.63 3.73
C VAL A 32 1.62 6.74 3.38
N ALA A 33 2.48 5.96 4.04
CA ALA A 33 3.88 5.81 3.71
C ALA A 33 4.43 4.49 4.25
N TYR A 34 5.35 3.86 3.53
CA TYR A 34 6.06 2.69 4.03
C TYR A 34 7.42 2.51 3.36
N THR A 35 8.31 1.82 4.05
CA THR A 35 9.64 1.44 3.56
C THR A 35 9.92 0.00 3.98
N ILE A 36 10.56 -0.77 3.10
CA ILE A 36 11.02 -2.14 3.38
C ILE A 36 12.54 -2.15 3.30
N SER A 37 13.21 -2.68 4.33
CA SER A 37 14.67 -2.70 4.42
C SER A 37 15.19 -3.96 5.09
N GLU A 38 16.46 -4.28 4.86
CA GLU A 38 17.20 -5.30 5.60
C GLU A 38 17.74 -4.79 6.94
N CYS A 39 17.78 -3.47 7.13
CA CYS A 39 18.31 -2.82 8.33
C CYS A 39 17.20 -2.04 9.04
N GLN A 40 17.21 -2.13 10.37
CA GLN A 40 16.31 -1.36 11.24
C GLN A 40 17.15 -0.24 11.90
N ASP A 41 17.43 0.79 11.15
CA ASP A 41 18.20 1.97 11.60
C ASP A 41 17.36 3.24 11.54
N THR A 42 17.97 4.38 11.88
CA THR A 42 17.27 5.67 11.86
C THR A 42 16.96 6.12 10.43
N ASP A 43 17.84 5.85 9.46
CA ASP A 43 17.65 6.24 8.07
C ASP A 43 16.41 5.55 7.48
N PHE A 44 16.20 4.28 7.81
CA PHE A 44 15.04 3.51 7.41
C PHE A 44 13.70 4.17 7.80
N VAL A 45 13.57 4.69 9.03
CA VAL A 45 12.34 5.37 9.47
C VAL A 45 12.27 6.81 8.94
N LEU A 46 13.39 7.44 8.66
CA LEU A 46 13.46 8.74 7.98
C LEU A 46 13.01 8.64 6.53
N ASP A 47 13.40 7.58 5.82
CA ASP A 47 12.94 7.32 4.46
C ASP A 47 11.42 7.17 4.39
N THR A 48 10.82 6.49 5.38
CA THR A 48 9.36 6.42 5.50
C THR A 48 8.73 7.78 5.76
N LEU A 49 9.28 8.54 6.71
CA LEU A 49 8.79 9.87 7.08
C LEU A 49 8.90 10.88 5.91
N ASN A 50 9.94 10.75 5.10
CA ASN A 50 10.21 11.67 3.99
C ASN A 50 9.26 11.51 2.80
N GLN A 51 8.51 10.43 2.72
CA GLN A 51 7.46 10.24 1.72
C GLN A 51 6.23 11.13 1.99
N LEU A 52 6.11 11.70 3.20
CA LEU A 52 4.93 12.45 3.61
C LEU A 52 5.08 13.94 3.39
N GLU A 53 4.04 14.54 2.81
CA GLU A 53 3.75 15.97 2.87
C GLU A 53 2.55 16.17 3.81
N LEU A 54 2.80 16.72 4.97
CA LEU A 54 1.79 16.86 6.04
C LEU A 54 1.46 18.31 6.33
N PRO A 55 0.22 18.61 6.75
CA PRO A 55 -0.12 19.93 7.25
C PRO A 55 0.63 20.23 8.56
N GLN A 56 0.92 21.49 8.80
CA GLN A 56 1.54 21.95 10.03
C GLN A 56 0.75 21.52 11.26
N GLY A 57 1.43 20.94 12.25
CA GLY A 57 0.84 20.47 13.49
C GLY A 57 0.20 19.08 13.43
N ALA A 58 0.36 18.35 12.34
CA ALA A 58 -0.05 16.95 12.27
C ALA A 58 0.59 16.15 13.42
N LEU A 59 -0.17 15.25 14.04
CA LEU A 59 0.28 14.41 15.15
C LEU A 59 0.77 13.07 14.61
N LEU A 60 2.02 12.71 14.93
CA LEU A 60 2.57 11.39 14.62
C LEU A 60 2.88 10.63 15.91
N HIS A 61 2.17 9.53 16.15
CA HIS A 61 2.31 8.67 17.30
C HIS A 61 3.21 7.47 16.99
N SER A 62 4.12 7.14 17.89
CA SER A 62 5.00 5.97 17.79
C SER A 62 5.15 5.28 19.15
N ASP A 63 5.75 4.10 19.16
CA ASP A 63 6.30 3.52 20.38
C ASP A 63 7.56 4.28 20.85
N GLN A 64 8.20 3.78 21.93
CA GLN A 64 9.46 4.31 22.47
C GLN A 64 10.70 3.60 21.90
N GLY A 65 10.61 3.03 20.70
CA GLY A 65 11.74 2.38 20.04
C GLY A 65 12.93 3.30 19.83
N SER A 66 14.14 2.74 19.80
CA SER A 66 15.40 3.51 19.73
C SER A 66 15.47 4.40 18.48
N VAL A 67 14.93 3.96 17.35
CA VAL A 67 14.90 4.74 16.12
C VAL A 67 14.02 5.98 16.24
N TYR A 68 12.84 5.86 16.86
CA TYR A 68 11.90 6.95 17.08
C TYR A 68 12.33 7.93 18.18
N THR A 69 13.15 7.47 19.15
CA THR A 69 13.72 8.33 20.19
C THR A 69 15.03 8.98 19.77
N SER A 70 15.56 8.68 18.59
CA SER A 70 16.81 9.25 18.07
C SER A 70 16.69 10.75 17.87
N LYS A 71 17.84 11.46 18.01
CA LYS A 71 17.91 12.90 17.77
C LYS A 71 17.59 13.26 16.32
N ALA A 72 18.03 12.44 15.36
CA ALA A 72 17.79 12.68 13.94
C ALA A 72 16.30 12.60 13.60
N TYR A 73 15.58 11.59 14.11
CA TYR A 73 14.12 11.47 13.92
C TYR A 73 13.36 12.64 14.57
N TYR A 74 13.78 13.05 15.78
CA TYR A 74 13.23 14.24 16.44
C TYR A 74 13.37 15.49 15.56
N GLN A 75 14.57 15.72 15.05
CA GLN A 75 14.87 16.88 14.21
C GLN A 75 14.05 16.87 12.92
N ALA A 76 13.98 15.74 12.22
CA ALA A 76 13.19 15.59 10.98
C ALA A 76 11.70 15.89 11.20
N CYS A 77 11.10 15.35 12.30
CA CYS A 77 9.72 15.67 12.64
C CYS A 77 9.52 17.17 12.92
N THR A 78 10.46 17.80 13.62
CA THR A 78 10.40 19.23 13.93
C THR A 78 10.47 20.09 12.66
N GLU A 79 11.39 19.77 11.74
CA GLU A 79 11.56 20.46 10.45
C GLU A 79 10.30 20.33 9.57
N LYS A 80 9.62 19.20 9.61
CA LYS A 80 8.34 18.98 8.93
C LYS A 80 7.13 19.58 9.67
N GLY A 81 7.32 20.20 10.84
CA GLY A 81 6.23 20.76 11.64
C GLY A 81 5.30 19.71 12.26
N ILE A 82 5.80 18.50 12.47
CA ILE A 82 5.06 17.37 13.04
C ILE A 82 5.13 17.39 14.56
N THR A 83 3.99 17.27 15.22
CA THR A 83 3.90 17.07 16.67
C THR A 83 4.06 15.58 16.99
N ARG A 84 5.11 15.24 17.72
CA ARG A 84 5.36 13.85 18.13
C ARG A 84 4.57 13.47 19.36
N SER A 85 4.02 12.27 19.33
CA SER A 85 3.40 11.59 20.48
C SER A 85 4.03 10.21 20.64
N MET A 86 4.17 9.74 21.87
CA MET A 86 4.74 8.40 22.13
C MET A 86 3.85 7.62 23.09
N SER A 87 3.76 6.32 22.82
CA SER A 87 3.08 5.36 23.71
C SER A 87 3.64 5.45 25.13
N ARG A 88 2.77 5.27 26.10
CA ARG A 88 3.20 5.14 27.50
C ARG A 88 3.97 3.84 27.69
N LYS A 89 4.94 3.84 28.56
CA LYS A 89 5.73 2.64 28.86
C LYS A 89 4.82 1.50 29.32
N GLY A 90 4.87 0.38 28.59
CA GLY A 90 4.09 -0.82 28.93
C GLY A 90 2.61 -0.75 28.54
N THR A 91 2.22 0.14 27.62
CA THR A 91 0.84 0.25 27.12
C THR A 91 0.78 -0.03 25.61
N PRO A 92 0.79 -1.31 25.18
CA PRO A 92 0.73 -1.67 23.76
C PRO A 92 -0.55 -1.15 23.06
N ALA A 93 -1.64 -1.01 23.82
CA ALA A 93 -2.92 -0.53 23.29
C ALA A 93 -2.84 0.85 22.61
N ASP A 94 -1.84 1.66 22.97
CA ASP A 94 -1.66 2.99 22.38
C ASP A 94 -1.26 2.92 20.89
N ASN A 95 -0.72 1.76 20.41
CA ASN A 95 -0.29 1.53 19.02
C ASN A 95 -1.09 0.42 18.31
N ALA A 96 -2.20 -0.03 18.91
CA ALA A 96 -2.94 -1.23 18.50
C ALA A 96 -3.44 -1.20 17.04
N CYS A 97 -3.75 -0.03 16.48
CA CYS A 97 -4.28 0.06 15.10
C CYS A 97 -3.26 -0.43 14.07
N ILE A 98 -2.03 0.04 14.14
CA ILE A 98 -1.00 -0.34 13.18
C ILE A 98 -0.45 -1.75 13.47
N GLU A 99 -0.39 -2.16 14.75
CA GLU A 99 -0.04 -3.53 15.13
C GLU A 99 -1.06 -4.54 14.56
N TRP A 100 -2.35 -4.21 14.58
CA TRP A 100 -3.40 -5.01 13.95
C TRP A 100 -3.16 -5.16 12.45
N PHE A 101 -2.93 -4.05 11.74
CA PHE A 101 -2.60 -4.07 10.30
C PHE A 101 -1.41 -4.99 10.02
N HIS A 102 -0.30 -4.86 10.76
CA HIS A 102 0.86 -5.72 10.60
C HIS A 102 0.56 -7.20 10.86
N SER A 103 -0.32 -7.48 11.82
CA SER A 103 -0.74 -8.85 12.12
C SER A 103 -1.57 -9.46 10.99
N VAL A 104 -2.52 -8.69 10.44
CA VAL A 104 -3.38 -9.13 9.33
C VAL A 104 -2.55 -9.32 8.06
N LEU A 105 -1.70 -8.34 7.70
CA LEU A 105 -0.76 -8.46 6.58
C LEU A 105 0.02 -9.77 6.65
N LYS A 106 0.66 -10.06 7.80
CA LYS A 106 1.43 -11.31 7.96
C LYS A 106 0.55 -12.56 7.87
N SER A 107 -0.64 -12.51 8.43
CA SER A 107 -1.56 -13.65 8.41
C SER A 107 -2.03 -13.95 7.00
N GLU A 108 -2.42 -12.94 6.24
CA GLU A 108 -3.02 -13.11 4.92
C GLU A 108 -1.98 -13.37 3.83
N THR A 109 -0.75 -12.86 4.00
CA THR A 109 0.31 -13.05 3.00
C THR A 109 1.23 -14.23 3.33
N PHE A 110 1.82 -14.28 4.51
CA PHE A 110 2.91 -15.20 4.81
C PHE A 110 2.48 -16.47 5.53
N TYR A 111 1.50 -16.41 6.44
CA TYR A 111 1.14 -17.56 7.27
C TYR A 111 0.14 -18.49 6.59
N LEU A 112 -0.73 -17.99 5.71
CA LEU A 112 -1.71 -18.82 4.99
C LEU A 112 -1.11 -19.54 3.78
N HIS A 113 0.00 -19.05 3.24
CA HIS A 113 0.62 -19.59 2.05
C HIS A 113 1.89 -20.36 2.38
N LYS A 114 2.01 -21.58 1.84
CA LYS A 114 3.26 -22.36 1.89
C LYS A 114 4.19 -21.89 0.78
N TRP A 115 4.78 -20.74 0.98
CA TRP A 115 5.77 -20.22 0.04
C TRP A 115 7.01 -21.11 0.04
N ARG A 116 7.60 -21.33 -1.14
CA ARG A 116 8.88 -22.01 -1.31
C ARG A 116 9.78 -21.09 -2.11
N ASN A 117 11.05 -21.01 -1.70
CA ASN A 117 12.10 -20.22 -2.39
C ASN A 117 11.76 -18.73 -2.49
N LEU A 118 11.20 -18.12 -1.42
CA LEU A 118 10.99 -16.69 -1.37
C LEU A 118 12.32 -15.94 -1.41
N THR A 119 12.45 -15.02 -2.35
CA THR A 119 13.54 -14.04 -2.39
C THR A 119 13.10 -12.76 -1.66
N LYS A 120 14.06 -11.89 -1.34
CA LYS A 120 13.77 -10.59 -0.73
C LYS A 120 12.88 -9.75 -1.65
N ASP A 121 13.14 -9.78 -2.95
CA ASP A 121 12.35 -9.05 -3.93
C ASP A 121 10.90 -9.55 -3.95
N SER A 122 10.69 -10.87 -4.03
CA SER A 122 9.33 -11.43 -4.02
C SER A 122 8.55 -11.12 -2.74
N ILE A 123 9.22 -10.94 -1.60
CA ILE A 123 8.56 -10.53 -0.35
C ILE A 123 8.20 -9.06 -0.38
N THR A 124 9.11 -8.24 -0.89
CA THR A 124 8.84 -6.82 -1.11
C THR A 124 7.61 -6.65 -1.99
N ASP A 125 7.53 -7.39 -3.10
CA ASP A 125 6.39 -7.36 -4.02
C ASP A 125 5.08 -7.84 -3.35
N ILE A 126 5.15 -8.91 -2.55
CA ILE A 126 3.97 -9.39 -1.79
C ILE A 126 3.43 -8.31 -0.86
N VAL A 127 4.31 -7.62 -0.12
CA VAL A 127 3.90 -6.57 0.83
C VAL A 127 3.33 -5.37 0.11
N LYS A 128 3.99 -4.91 -0.95
CA LYS A 128 3.51 -3.78 -1.76
C LYS A 128 2.15 -4.07 -2.38
N ASN A 129 2.01 -5.24 -3.01
CA ASN A 129 0.74 -5.68 -3.59
C ASN A 129 -0.37 -5.78 -2.53
N TYR A 130 -0.04 -6.24 -1.32
CA TYR A 130 -1.01 -6.31 -0.22
C TYR A 130 -1.48 -4.91 0.18
N ILE A 131 -0.56 -3.97 0.41
CA ILE A 131 -0.91 -2.59 0.77
C ILE A 131 -1.78 -1.95 -0.31
N LEU A 132 -1.41 -2.10 -1.58
CA LEU A 132 -2.18 -1.58 -2.70
C LEU A 132 -3.58 -2.21 -2.80
N LEU A 133 -3.70 -3.52 -2.54
CA LEU A 133 -5.00 -4.20 -2.53
C LEU A 133 -5.89 -3.72 -1.38
N GLU A 134 -5.32 -3.46 -0.21
CA GLU A 134 -6.05 -2.88 0.93
C GLU A 134 -6.60 -1.49 0.59
N GLN A 135 -5.78 -0.63 -0.02
CA GLN A 135 -6.21 0.69 -0.49
C GLN A 135 -7.35 0.60 -1.51
N LEU A 136 -7.27 -0.34 -2.46
CA LEU A 136 -8.32 -0.57 -3.43
C LEU A 136 -9.59 -1.20 -2.82
N SER A 137 -9.45 -2.06 -1.80
CA SER A 137 -10.57 -2.76 -1.17
C SER A 137 -11.50 -1.84 -0.37
N GLU A 138 -10.99 -0.69 0.07
CA GLU A 138 -11.79 0.34 0.71
C GLU A 138 -12.77 1.07 -0.25
N LEU A 139 -12.58 0.89 -1.55
CA LEU A 139 -13.50 1.40 -2.56
C LEU A 139 -14.71 0.46 -2.67
N GLU A 140 -15.91 1.02 -2.63
CA GLU A 140 -17.14 0.24 -2.77
C GLU A 140 -17.16 -0.54 -4.10
N GLU A 141 -17.64 -1.80 -4.04
CA GLU A 141 -17.85 -2.67 -5.20
C GLU A 141 -16.56 -3.09 -5.95
N ILE A 142 -15.38 -2.94 -5.32
CA ILE A 142 -14.13 -3.51 -5.82
C ILE A 142 -13.99 -4.96 -5.34
N THR A 143 -13.52 -5.81 -6.23
CA THR A 143 -13.10 -7.19 -5.93
C THR A 143 -11.84 -7.50 -6.73
N TYR A 144 -11.03 -8.43 -6.23
CA TYR A 144 -9.84 -8.85 -6.95
C TYR A 144 -9.74 -10.37 -7.05
N LYS A 145 -8.91 -10.83 -7.98
CA LYS A 145 -8.60 -12.24 -8.15
C LYS A 145 -7.11 -12.41 -8.43
N ALA A 146 -6.43 -13.16 -7.55
CA ALA A 146 -5.05 -13.55 -7.79
C ALA A 146 -4.95 -14.47 -9.01
N MET A 147 -3.96 -14.22 -9.88
CA MET A 147 -3.69 -14.98 -11.08
C MET A 147 -2.19 -14.96 -11.41
N MET A 148 -1.49 -16.08 -11.22
CA MET A 148 -0.06 -16.27 -11.55
C MET A 148 0.90 -15.28 -10.85
N GLY A 149 0.62 -14.91 -9.60
CA GLY A 149 1.44 -13.94 -8.86
C GLY A 149 0.98 -12.49 -8.98
N GLU A 150 0.03 -12.23 -9.86
CA GLU A 150 -0.54 -10.94 -10.17
C GLU A 150 -1.98 -10.83 -9.68
N TYR A 151 -2.59 -9.64 -9.73
CA TYR A 151 -3.97 -9.44 -9.31
C TYR A 151 -4.81 -8.77 -10.39
N ILE A 152 -5.92 -9.40 -10.76
CA ILE A 152 -6.92 -8.78 -11.64
C ILE A 152 -7.93 -8.05 -10.77
N ILE A 153 -8.14 -6.77 -11.06
CA ILE A 153 -9.05 -5.90 -10.33
C ILE A 153 -10.38 -5.78 -11.09
N TYR A 154 -11.47 -5.96 -10.34
CA TYR A 154 -12.83 -5.84 -10.84
C TYR A 154 -13.54 -4.69 -10.14
N TYR A 155 -14.25 -3.90 -10.89
CA TYR A 155 -15.20 -2.90 -10.39
C TYR A 155 -16.60 -3.26 -10.88
N ARG A 156 -17.55 -3.45 -9.97
CA ARG A 156 -18.92 -3.91 -10.31
C ARG A 156 -18.94 -5.11 -11.25
N GLY A 157 -18.04 -6.05 -11.04
CA GLY A 157 -17.91 -7.28 -11.82
C GLY A 157 -17.25 -7.14 -13.19
N LYS A 158 -16.89 -5.93 -13.64
CA LYS A 158 -16.12 -5.72 -14.88
C LYS A 158 -14.63 -5.57 -14.56
N ILE A 159 -13.76 -6.14 -15.40
CA ILE A 159 -12.31 -6.01 -15.23
C ILE A 159 -11.89 -4.59 -15.62
N VAL A 160 -11.39 -3.83 -14.65
CA VAL A 160 -10.82 -2.48 -14.84
C VAL A 160 -9.36 -2.53 -15.24
N GLY A 161 -8.60 -3.44 -14.66
CA GLY A 161 -7.16 -3.55 -14.85
C GLY A 161 -6.57 -4.64 -13.97
N GLY A 162 -5.35 -4.44 -13.51
CA GLY A 162 -4.67 -5.36 -12.60
C GLY A 162 -3.42 -4.75 -12.00
N ILE A 163 -2.89 -5.43 -11.00
CA ILE A 163 -1.59 -5.11 -10.41
C ILE A 163 -0.58 -6.07 -11.02
N TYR A 164 0.43 -5.52 -11.66
CA TYR A 164 1.47 -6.21 -12.42
C TYR A 164 2.84 -5.64 -12.02
N ASP A 165 3.71 -6.43 -11.43
CA ASP A 165 5.03 -5.99 -10.95
C ASP A 165 4.95 -4.67 -10.16
N ASP A 166 4.14 -4.64 -9.10
CA ASP A 166 3.88 -3.46 -8.22
C ASP A 166 3.25 -2.25 -8.90
N ARG A 167 2.78 -2.37 -10.14
CA ARG A 167 2.18 -1.29 -10.90
C ARG A 167 0.69 -1.53 -11.08
N PHE A 168 -0.12 -0.58 -10.70
CA PHE A 168 -1.54 -0.61 -10.99
C PHE A 168 -1.81 -0.10 -12.39
N LEU A 169 -2.19 -1.00 -13.28
CA LEU A 169 -2.47 -0.70 -14.69
C LEU A 169 -3.96 -0.85 -14.98
N VAL A 170 -4.54 0.14 -15.64
CA VAL A 170 -5.95 0.11 -16.07
C VAL A 170 -6.09 0.08 -17.58
N LYS A 171 -7.21 -0.46 -18.06
CA LYS A 171 -7.50 -0.54 -19.49
C LYS A 171 -7.55 0.85 -20.12
N PRO A 172 -6.91 1.04 -21.30
CA PRO A 172 -6.84 2.33 -21.98
C PRO A 172 -8.12 2.62 -22.76
N VAL A 173 -9.26 2.66 -22.06
CA VAL A 173 -10.52 3.12 -22.64
C VAL A 173 -10.52 4.65 -22.78
N LYS A 174 -11.37 5.20 -23.65
CA LYS A 174 -11.35 6.62 -23.97
C LYS A 174 -11.55 7.51 -22.74
N SER A 175 -12.44 7.11 -21.84
CA SER A 175 -12.68 7.81 -20.59
C SER A 175 -11.48 7.75 -19.64
N ALA A 176 -10.73 6.63 -19.57
CA ALA A 176 -9.51 6.54 -18.80
C ALA A 176 -8.42 7.49 -19.33
N ILE A 177 -8.23 7.53 -20.63
CA ILE A 177 -7.28 8.44 -21.30
C ILE A 177 -7.66 9.90 -21.04
N ALA A 178 -8.95 10.23 -21.10
CA ALA A 178 -9.43 11.59 -20.83
C ALA A 178 -9.28 11.98 -19.34
N TYR A 179 -9.47 11.03 -18.42
CA TYR A 179 -9.33 11.23 -16.98
C TYR A 179 -7.87 11.38 -16.54
N MET A 180 -6.96 10.64 -17.20
CA MET A 180 -5.53 10.63 -16.94
C MET A 180 -4.73 11.00 -18.21
N PRO A 181 -4.79 12.26 -18.68
CA PRO A 181 -4.22 12.63 -19.99
C PRO A 181 -2.68 12.52 -20.05
N ASN A 182 -2.01 12.51 -18.92
CA ASN A 182 -0.56 12.39 -18.81
C ASN A 182 -0.08 11.00 -18.37
N ALA A 183 -0.99 10.03 -18.21
CA ALA A 183 -0.62 8.68 -17.78
C ALA A 183 0.27 7.99 -18.80
N LYS A 184 1.27 7.27 -18.31
CA LYS A 184 2.16 6.48 -19.14
C LYS A 184 1.46 5.21 -19.60
N TYR A 185 1.79 4.77 -20.81
CA TYR A 185 1.41 3.45 -21.30
C TYR A 185 2.51 2.45 -20.92
N GLU A 186 2.11 1.36 -20.31
CA GLU A 186 3.01 0.29 -19.88
C GLU A 186 2.46 -1.09 -20.24
N LEU A 187 3.36 -2.03 -20.50
CA LEU A 187 3.01 -3.42 -20.73
C LEU A 187 2.87 -4.14 -19.38
N PRO A 188 1.73 -4.79 -19.11
CA PRO A 188 1.60 -5.63 -17.91
C PRO A 188 2.59 -6.81 -17.90
N TYR A 189 2.88 -7.38 -19.07
CA TYR A 189 3.90 -8.44 -19.29
C TYR A 189 4.24 -8.52 -20.78
N ASP A 190 5.31 -9.22 -21.11
CA ASP A 190 5.77 -9.36 -22.51
C ASP A 190 4.68 -9.95 -23.42
N GLY A 191 4.40 -9.25 -24.53
CA GLY A 191 3.39 -9.64 -25.52
C GLY A 191 1.96 -9.27 -25.16
N ALA A 192 1.72 -8.59 -24.02
CA ALA A 192 0.42 -8.05 -23.68
C ALA A 192 0.11 -6.75 -24.45
N LYS A 193 -1.12 -6.26 -24.30
CA LYS A 193 -1.48 -4.93 -24.78
C LYS A 193 -1.10 -3.90 -23.74
N GLU A 194 -0.65 -2.74 -24.18
CA GLU A 194 -0.38 -1.60 -23.31
C GLU A 194 -1.61 -1.19 -22.51
N MET A 195 -1.37 -0.79 -21.27
CA MET A 195 -2.35 -0.30 -20.34
C MET A 195 -1.88 1.04 -19.75
N LEU A 196 -2.75 1.78 -19.09
CA LEU A 196 -2.40 3.06 -18.48
C LEU A 196 -1.93 2.82 -17.05
N LEU A 197 -0.76 3.35 -16.71
CA LEU A 197 -0.25 3.37 -15.34
C LEU A 197 -1.05 4.38 -14.50
N VAL A 198 -1.49 3.93 -13.35
CA VAL A 198 -2.14 4.76 -12.34
C VAL A 198 -1.09 5.12 -11.29
N ASP A 199 -0.60 6.36 -11.31
CA ASP A 199 0.42 6.82 -10.35
C ASP A 199 -0.19 7.24 -9.00
N ASP A 200 -1.43 7.74 -8.98
CA ASP A 200 -2.11 8.28 -7.79
C ASP A 200 -3.02 7.21 -7.16
N VAL A 201 -2.40 6.11 -6.70
CA VAL A 201 -3.11 4.96 -6.12
C VAL A 201 -3.57 5.20 -4.68
N ASP A 202 -3.00 6.21 -4.00
CA ASP A 202 -3.33 6.55 -2.61
C ASP A 202 -4.51 7.54 -2.50
N ASN A 203 -5.02 8.01 -3.64
CA ASN A 203 -6.11 8.98 -3.69
C ASN A 203 -7.45 8.30 -3.99
N LYS A 204 -8.19 8.00 -2.93
CA LYS A 204 -9.48 7.33 -3.01
C LYS A 204 -10.52 8.06 -3.86
N GLU A 205 -10.57 9.40 -3.78
CA GLU A 205 -11.48 10.20 -4.59
C GLU A 205 -11.12 10.09 -6.08
N PHE A 206 -9.84 10.18 -6.39
CA PHE A 206 -9.32 10.00 -7.74
C PHE A 206 -9.66 8.62 -8.28
N LEU A 207 -9.39 7.54 -7.53
CA LEU A 207 -9.68 6.16 -7.95
C LEU A 207 -11.19 5.94 -8.14
N THR A 208 -12.02 6.43 -7.23
CA THR A 208 -13.48 6.36 -7.34
C THR A 208 -13.97 7.08 -8.60
N GLY A 209 -13.46 8.28 -8.86
CA GLY A 209 -13.77 9.05 -10.06
C GLY A 209 -13.34 8.33 -11.34
N LEU A 210 -12.11 7.78 -11.35
CA LEU A 210 -11.58 7.01 -12.46
C LEU A 210 -12.49 5.79 -12.76
N PHE A 211 -12.79 4.96 -11.75
CA PHE A 211 -13.57 3.74 -11.94
C PHE A 211 -15.01 4.03 -12.40
N ASN A 212 -15.64 5.05 -11.85
CA ASN A 212 -16.95 5.49 -12.30
C ASN A 212 -16.91 5.96 -13.77
N SER A 213 -15.88 6.72 -14.16
CA SER A 213 -15.76 7.26 -15.52
C SER A 213 -15.55 6.18 -16.58
N ILE A 214 -14.81 5.10 -16.25
CA ILE A 214 -14.47 4.04 -17.22
C ILE A 214 -15.50 2.92 -17.27
N TYR A 215 -16.39 2.82 -16.28
CA TYR A 215 -17.26 1.66 -16.08
C TYR A 215 -18.08 1.29 -17.33
N ASP A 216 -18.70 2.27 -17.98
CA ASP A 216 -19.58 2.02 -19.13
C ASP A 216 -18.83 1.51 -20.36
N GLU A 217 -17.58 1.92 -20.55
CA GLU A 217 -16.73 1.50 -21.66
C GLU A 217 -16.06 0.13 -21.44
N LEU A 218 -16.10 -0.40 -20.21
CA LEU A 218 -15.50 -1.70 -19.90
C LEU A 218 -16.33 -2.85 -20.46
N PRO A 219 -15.68 -3.89 -21.04
CA PRO A 219 -16.36 -5.07 -21.55
C PRO A 219 -17.20 -5.75 -20.46
N ALA A 220 -18.40 -6.22 -20.82
CA ALA A 220 -19.23 -7.02 -19.94
C ALA A 220 -18.51 -8.30 -19.49
N PRO A 221 -18.77 -8.82 -18.29
CA PRO A 221 -18.22 -10.07 -17.82
C PRO A 221 -18.58 -11.22 -18.78
N LYS A 222 -17.59 -12.04 -19.14
CA LYS A 222 -17.89 -13.24 -19.94
C LYS A 222 -18.80 -14.16 -19.13
N PRO A 223 -19.90 -14.69 -19.70
CA PRO A 223 -20.75 -15.63 -18.99
C PRO A 223 -19.94 -16.86 -18.54
N LYS A 224 -20.10 -17.26 -17.28
CA LYS A 224 -19.48 -18.46 -16.77
C LYS A 224 -19.94 -19.64 -17.63
N LYS A 225 -19.00 -20.32 -18.29
CA LYS A 225 -19.34 -21.61 -18.95
C LYS A 225 -19.88 -22.53 -17.86
N LYS A 226 -21.16 -22.91 -17.95
CA LYS A 226 -21.71 -23.97 -17.09
C LYS A 226 -20.86 -25.22 -17.35
N LYS A 227 -20.25 -25.77 -16.31
CA LYS A 227 -19.67 -27.12 -16.32
C LYS A 227 -20.79 -28.13 -16.29
#